data_1943d0f600f5b8b1a1fca3da85d096d2
#
_entry.id   1943d0f600f5b8b1a1fca3da85d096d2
#
_cell.length_a   1.000
_cell.length_b   1.000
_cell.length_c   1.000
_cell.angle_alpha   90.00
_cell.angle_beta   90.00
_cell.angle_gamma   90.00
#
_symmetry.space_group_name_H-M   'P 1'
#
loop_
_entity.id
_entity.type
_entity.pdbx_description
1 polymer ?
#
loop_
_entity_poly.entity_id
_entity_poly.type
_entity_poly.pdbx_seq_one_letter_code
_entity_poly.pdbx_strand_id
1 'polypeptide(L)'
;MRLSYHGTPRKYFESLDPSKPYVPEPFAREGFIHTTEGREAVPGVLTLHYKASSEPWVVLYIDQDRVTSPIRYDDPEQVFPHIYGPLNRDAIIAVMDIDRAPDGTFLKPEPL
;
A
#
# COMPACT_ATOMS: atom_id res chain seq x y z
N MET A 1 0.32 -17.66 -3.71
CA MET A 1 0.41 -16.19 -3.88
C MET A 1 0.63 -15.55 -2.52
N ARG A 2 1.59 -14.67 -2.41
CA ARG A 2 1.91 -14.00 -1.17
C ARG A 2 1.50 -12.54 -1.26
N LEU A 3 0.45 -12.15 -0.51
CA LEU A 3 -0.11 -10.81 -0.59
C LEU A 3 0.53 -9.84 0.38
N SER A 4 0.73 -8.60 -0.07
CA SER A 4 0.95 -7.46 0.79
C SER A 4 0.03 -6.31 0.36
N TYR A 5 -0.09 -5.31 1.20
CA TYR A 5 -1.07 -4.24 1.03
C TYR A 5 -0.37 -2.88 1.15
N HIS A 6 -0.76 -1.96 0.27
CA HIS A 6 -0.20 -0.61 0.28
C HIS A 6 -1.33 0.40 0.14
N GLY A 7 -1.45 1.32 1.10
CA GLY A 7 -2.45 2.38 1.06
C GLY A 7 -1.91 3.64 0.40
N THR A 8 -2.75 4.29 -0.40
CA THR A 8 -2.40 5.55 -1.05
C THR A 8 -3.68 6.36 -1.30
N PRO A 9 -3.60 7.71 -1.32
CA PRO A 9 -4.77 8.50 -1.71
C PRO A 9 -5.23 8.13 -3.11
N ARG A 10 -6.56 7.96 -3.28
CA ARG A 10 -7.13 7.59 -4.58
C ARG A 10 -6.75 8.59 -5.66
N LYS A 11 -6.87 9.88 -5.34
CA LYS A 11 -6.60 10.95 -6.32
C LYS A 11 -5.16 10.90 -6.82
N TYR A 12 -4.21 10.67 -5.91
CA TYR A 12 -2.81 10.52 -6.29
C TYR A 12 -2.62 9.32 -7.21
N PHE A 13 -3.16 8.16 -6.82
CA PHE A 13 -3.02 6.94 -7.61
C PHE A 13 -3.59 7.12 -9.02
N GLU A 14 -4.77 7.72 -9.13
CA GLU A 14 -5.44 7.94 -10.41
C GLU A 14 -4.75 8.98 -11.27
N SER A 15 -3.93 9.84 -10.68
CA SER A 15 -3.18 10.86 -11.42
C SER A 15 -1.98 10.30 -12.17
N LEU A 16 -1.55 9.08 -11.82
CA LEU A 16 -0.35 8.48 -12.38
C LEU A 16 -0.66 7.80 -13.71
N ASP A 17 0.36 7.72 -14.59
CA ASP A 17 0.26 7.03 -15.86
C ASP A 17 0.20 5.51 -15.61
N PRO A 18 -0.93 4.84 -15.92
CA PRO A 18 -1.07 3.40 -15.65
C PRO A 18 -0.16 2.52 -16.50
N SER A 19 0.45 3.06 -17.56
CA SER A 19 1.40 2.31 -18.39
C SER A 19 2.80 2.27 -17.79
N LYS A 20 3.03 3.02 -16.70
CA LYS A 20 4.34 3.09 -16.03
C LYS A 20 4.30 2.41 -14.68
N PRO A 21 5.45 1.95 -14.16
CA PRO A 21 5.50 1.40 -12.80
C PRO A 21 4.97 2.40 -11.79
N TYR A 22 4.37 1.87 -10.71
CA TYR A 22 3.83 2.69 -9.65
C TYR A 22 4.93 3.13 -8.69
N VAL A 23 4.92 4.42 -8.34
CA VAL A 23 5.79 5.01 -7.33
C VAL A 23 4.93 5.90 -6.44
N PRO A 24 4.86 5.65 -5.12
CA PRO A 24 4.09 6.51 -4.23
C PRO A 24 4.77 7.85 -4.00
N GLU A 25 4.00 8.84 -3.55
CA GLU A 25 4.52 10.19 -3.32
C GLU A 25 5.73 10.21 -2.38
N PRO A 26 5.74 9.48 -1.24
CA PRO A 26 6.88 9.53 -0.33
C PRO A 26 8.16 8.85 -0.84
N PHE A 27 8.09 8.09 -1.93
CA PHE A 27 9.22 7.32 -2.43
C PHE A 27 10.47 8.16 -2.66
N ALA A 28 10.30 9.38 -3.17
CA ALA A 28 11.44 10.27 -3.45
C ALA A 28 12.24 10.60 -2.19
N ARG A 29 11.59 10.60 -1.03
CA ARG A 29 12.23 10.90 0.25
C ARG A 29 12.71 9.65 0.97
N GLU A 30 11.97 8.56 0.83
CA GLU A 30 12.18 7.35 1.64
C GLU A 30 12.97 6.26 0.92
N GLY A 31 12.92 6.23 -0.41
CA GLY A 31 13.67 5.25 -1.20
C GLY A 31 13.04 3.87 -1.26
N PHE A 32 11.85 3.68 -0.71
CA PHE A 32 11.13 2.41 -0.76
C PHE A 32 9.62 2.63 -0.63
N ILE A 33 8.86 1.59 -0.94
CA ILE A 33 7.41 1.58 -0.83
C ILE A 33 7.02 0.81 0.41
N HIS A 34 6.25 1.43 1.31
CA HIS A 34 5.72 0.76 2.50
C HIS A 34 4.62 -0.21 2.11
N THR A 35 4.72 -1.45 2.57
CA THR A 35 3.64 -2.42 2.45
C THR A 35 3.45 -3.14 3.78
N THR A 36 2.32 -3.84 3.92
CA THR A 36 1.94 -4.57 5.13
C THR A 36 1.46 -5.96 4.71
N GLU A 37 1.98 -7.01 5.33
CA GLU A 37 1.43 -8.35 5.21
C GLU A 37 0.27 -8.50 6.20
N GLY A 38 -0.79 -9.19 5.77
CA GLY A 38 -1.95 -9.41 6.64
C GLY A 38 -2.93 -8.25 6.64
N ARG A 39 -4.18 -8.54 6.23
CA ARG A 39 -5.24 -7.53 6.19
C ARG A 39 -5.48 -6.89 7.54
N GLU A 40 -5.31 -7.67 8.60
CA GLU A 40 -5.62 -7.25 9.96
C GLU A 40 -4.74 -6.11 10.46
N ALA A 41 -3.52 -6.01 9.96
CA ALA A 41 -2.58 -4.96 10.38
C ALA A 41 -2.76 -3.65 9.61
N VAL A 42 -3.45 -3.66 8.48
CA VAL A 42 -3.59 -2.48 7.62
C VAL A 42 -4.28 -1.31 8.33
N PRO A 43 -5.41 -1.51 9.05
CA PRO A 43 -6.07 -0.37 9.71
C PRO A 43 -5.16 0.36 10.69
N GLY A 44 -4.40 -0.38 11.50
CA GLY A 44 -3.51 0.24 12.50
C GLY A 44 -2.42 1.07 11.86
N VAL A 45 -1.81 0.56 10.79
CA VAL A 45 -0.72 1.25 10.09
C VAL A 45 -1.24 2.54 9.45
N LEU A 46 -2.33 2.45 8.69
CA LEU A 46 -2.85 3.62 7.98
C LEU A 46 -3.41 4.65 8.95
N THR A 47 -4.09 4.22 10.02
CA THR A 47 -4.63 5.13 11.02
C THR A 47 -3.51 5.87 11.75
N LEU A 48 -2.44 5.17 12.09
CA LEU A 48 -1.30 5.78 12.78
C LEU A 48 -0.71 6.94 11.99
N HIS A 49 -0.58 6.77 10.68
CA HIS A 49 0.11 7.75 9.83
C HIS A 49 -0.82 8.74 9.13
N TYR A 50 -2.07 8.36 8.85
CA TYR A 50 -2.91 9.11 7.93
C TYR A 50 -4.32 9.42 8.47
N LYS A 51 -4.56 9.25 9.76
CA LYS A 51 -5.88 9.53 10.35
C LYS A 51 -6.37 10.94 10.04
N ALA A 52 -5.47 11.91 9.98
CA ALA A 52 -5.82 13.32 9.73
C ALA A 52 -6.20 13.59 8.27
N SER A 53 -5.89 12.68 7.34
CA SER A 53 -6.26 12.84 5.94
C SER A 53 -7.77 12.66 5.79
N SER A 54 -8.43 13.61 5.13
CA SER A 54 -9.88 13.53 4.90
C SER A 54 -10.24 13.07 3.50
N GLU A 55 -9.24 12.86 2.63
CA GLU A 55 -9.49 12.44 1.27
C GLU A 55 -9.72 10.93 1.17
N PRO A 56 -10.37 10.46 0.08
CA PRO A 56 -10.53 9.02 -0.14
C PRO A 56 -9.19 8.33 -0.38
N TRP A 57 -9.07 7.10 0.13
CA TRP A 57 -7.88 6.26 -0.02
C TRP A 57 -8.25 4.96 -0.70
N VAL A 58 -7.26 4.36 -1.36
CA VAL A 58 -7.34 3.02 -1.92
C VAL A 58 -6.24 2.16 -1.33
N VAL A 59 -6.44 0.85 -1.39
CA VAL A 59 -5.43 -0.13 -1.02
C VAL A 59 -5.07 -0.93 -2.26
N LEU A 60 -3.78 -1.02 -2.54
CA LEU A 60 -3.24 -1.87 -3.59
C LEU A 60 -3.00 -3.24 -2.99
N TYR A 61 -3.55 -4.27 -3.61
CA TYR A 61 -3.31 -5.66 -3.25
C TYR A 61 -2.18 -6.16 -4.14
N ILE A 62 -1.06 -6.49 -3.52
CA ILE A 62 0.19 -6.77 -4.24
C ILE A 62 0.55 -8.23 -4.09
N ASP A 63 0.77 -8.91 -5.22
CA ASP A 63 1.35 -10.25 -5.24
C ASP A 63 2.86 -10.11 -5.16
N GLN A 64 3.44 -10.38 -3.99
CA GLN A 64 4.88 -10.24 -3.79
C GLN A 64 5.70 -11.13 -4.71
N ASP A 65 5.14 -12.26 -5.13
CA ASP A 65 5.86 -13.19 -6.02
C ASP A 65 6.07 -12.60 -7.41
N ARG A 66 5.30 -11.58 -7.78
CA ARG A 66 5.43 -10.90 -9.07
C ARG A 66 6.25 -9.61 -9.03
N VAL A 67 6.59 -9.13 -7.82
CA VAL A 67 7.34 -7.88 -7.68
C VAL A 67 8.75 -8.07 -8.20
N THR A 68 9.19 -7.17 -9.09
CA THR A 68 10.53 -7.25 -9.70
C THR A 68 11.60 -6.46 -8.95
N SER A 69 11.20 -5.44 -8.19
CA SER A 69 12.13 -4.69 -7.33
C SER A 69 12.45 -5.48 -6.07
N PRO A 70 13.62 -5.26 -5.44
CA PRO A 70 13.98 -5.97 -4.21
C PRO A 70 12.98 -5.71 -3.08
N ILE A 71 12.68 -6.74 -2.31
CA ILE A 71 11.83 -6.65 -1.13
C ILE A 71 12.68 -6.97 0.09
N ARG A 72 12.58 -6.12 1.13
CA ARG A 72 13.26 -6.36 2.41
C ARG A 72 12.27 -6.20 3.55
N TYR A 73 12.39 -7.08 4.54
CA TYR A 73 11.66 -6.96 5.80
C TYR A 73 12.60 -6.28 6.80
N ASP A 74 12.39 -4.99 7.02
CA ASP A 74 13.26 -4.20 7.89
C ASP A 74 12.78 -4.22 9.35
N ASP A 75 11.64 -4.84 9.62
CA ASP A 75 11.09 -4.98 10.98
C ASP A 75 11.34 -6.40 11.54
N PRO A 76 11.53 -6.54 12.86
CA PRO A 76 11.82 -7.86 13.46
C PRO A 76 10.68 -8.86 13.32
N GLU A 77 9.42 -8.40 13.27
CA GLU A 77 8.26 -9.27 13.11
C GLU A 77 8.04 -9.74 11.68
N GLN A 78 8.74 -9.14 10.72
CA GLN A 78 8.59 -9.44 9.28
C GLN A 78 7.16 -9.31 8.78
N VAL A 79 6.49 -8.24 9.19
CA VAL A 79 5.11 -7.92 8.81
C VAL A 79 5.07 -6.78 7.78
N PHE A 80 6.15 -6.00 7.69
CA PHE A 80 6.21 -4.80 6.86
C PHE A 80 7.27 -4.92 5.78
N PRO A 81 6.97 -5.66 4.69
CA PRO A 81 7.93 -5.72 3.58
C PRO A 81 8.03 -4.35 2.90
N HIS A 82 9.26 -3.89 2.67
CA HIS A 82 9.53 -2.66 1.95
C HIS A 82 10.02 -2.99 0.55
N ILE A 83 9.41 -2.38 -0.45
CA ILE A 83 9.80 -2.59 -1.86
C ILE A 83 10.78 -1.50 -2.24
N TYR A 84 12.03 -1.88 -2.55
CA TYR A 84 13.11 -0.95 -2.85
C TYR A 84 13.24 -0.71 -4.34
N GLY A 85 12.25 -0.05 -4.90
CA GLY A 85 12.19 0.33 -6.30
C GLY A 85 10.75 0.52 -6.75
N PRO A 86 10.55 0.94 -8.01
CA PRO A 86 9.20 1.08 -8.55
C PRO A 86 8.47 -0.26 -8.56
N LEU A 87 7.15 -0.19 -8.40
CA LEU A 87 6.29 -1.38 -8.38
C LEU A 87 5.73 -1.63 -9.77
N ASN A 88 6.09 -2.78 -10.35
CA ASN A 88 5.55 -3.16 -11.65
C ASN A 88 4.03 -3.39 -11.55
N ARG A 89 3.30 -2.87 -12.54
CA ARG A 89 1.83 -2.86 -12.49
C ARG A 89 1.22 -4.26 -12.46
N ASP A 90 1.86 -5.23 -13.08
CA ASP A 90 1.33 -6.61 -13.10
C ASP A 90 1.40 -7.30 -11.73
N ALA A 91 2.13 -6.75 -10.77
CA ALA A 91 2.13 -7.22 -9.39
C ALA A 91 0.94 -6.67 -8.59
N ILE A 92 0.27 -5.63 -9.09
CA ILE A 92 -0.93 -5.08 -8.45
C ILE A 92 -2.12 -5.88 -8.97
N ILE A 93 -2.65 -6.78 -8.13
CA ILE A 93 -3.72 -7.68 -8.56
C ILE A 93 -5.10 -7.13 -8.29
N ALA A 94 -5.22 -6.12 -7.44
CA ALA A 94 -6.48 -5.41 -7.18
C ALA A 94 -6.20 -4.04 -6.60
N VAL A 95 -7.10 -3.10 -6.86
CA VAL A 95 -7.12 -1.76 -6.26
C VAL A 95 -8.51 -1.58 -5.71
N MET A 96 -8.63 -1.40 -4.40
CA MET A 96 -9.93 -1.31 -3.75
C MET A 96 -10.01 -0.08 -2.85
N ASP A 97 -11.19 0.52 -2.80
CA ASP A 97 -11.45 1.58 -1.84
C ASP A 97 -11.37 1.01 -0.43
N ILE A 98 -10.88 1.82 0.50
CA ILE A 98 -10.87 1.44 1.90
C ILE A 98 -11.81 2.36 2.67
N ASP A 99 -12.69 1.76 3.47
CA ASP A 99 -13.65 2.49 4.27
C ASP A 99 -12.99 3.10 5.50
N ARG A 100 -13.60 4.17 6.02
CA ARG A 100 -13.12 4.88 7.19
C ARG A 100 -14.27 5.16 8.15
N ALA A 101 -13.99 5.07 9.44
CA ALA A 101 -14.93 5.48 10.45
C ALA A 101 -15.04 7.03 10.48
N PRO A 102 -16.11 7.58 11.08
CA PRO A 102 -16.28 9.04 11.13
C PRO A 102 -15.14 9.80 11.79
N ASP A 103 -14.40 9.16 12.70
CA ASP A 103 -13.25 9.76 13.38
C ASP A 103 -11.95 9.70 12.57
N GLY A 104 -11.98 9.11 11.35
CA GLY A 104 -10.81 8.98 10.49
C GLY A 104 -10.09 7.66 10.60
N THR A 105 -10.50 6.77 11.50
CA THR A 105 -9.91 5.43 11.62
C THR A 105 -10.12 4.65 10.33
N PHE A 106 -9.06 4.05 9.79
CA PHE A 106 -9.17 3.19 8.61
C PHE A 106 -9.72 1.82 9.03
N LEU A 107 -10.61 1.28 8.22
CA LEU A 107 -11.21 -0.03 8.48
C LEU A 107 -10.44 -1.12 7.73
N LYS A 108 -10.78 -2.39 8.01
CA LYS A 108 -10.06 -3.51 7.42
C LYS A 108 -10.39 -3.61 5.92
N PRO A 109 -9.36 -3.79 5.05
CA PRO A 109 -9.62 -4.00 3.62
C PRO A 109 -10.39 -5.29 3.38
N GLU A 110 -11.19 -5.31 2.33
CA GLU A 110 -11.97 -6.49 1.96
C GLU A 110 -11.04 -7.63 1.52
N PRO A 111 -11.39 -8.90 1.76
CA PRO A 111 -10.64 -10.01 1.20
C PRO A 111 -10.81 -10.08 -0.32
N LEU A 112 -9.82 -10.64 -0.98
CA LEU A 112 -9.93 -10.92 -2.41
C LEU A 112 -10.98 -12.01 -2.67
#